data_f9a8d57b695d9b48d63f5eab565cdde5
#
_entry.id   f9a8d57b695d9b48d63f5eab565cdde5
#
_cell.length_a   1.000
_cell.length_b   1.000
_cell.length_c   1.000
_cell.angle_alpha   90.00
_cell.angle_beta   90.00
_cell.angle_gamma   90.00
#
_symmetry.space_group_name_H-M   'P 1'
#
loop_
_entity.id
_entity.type
_entity.pdbx_description
1 polymer ?
#
loop_
_entity_poly.entity_id
_entity_poly.type
_entity_poly.pdbx_seq_one_letter_code
_entity_poly.pdbx_strand_id
1 'polypeptide(L)'
;SKDWIVIGWRDESKGREALQKGYEVVMTPHTHLYFDYSYATTPTSKVYAYNPVPDGLTTEQESRILGIQANFWSHIDRWTSRIDFQLYPRILALSERAWSDASVNDYETFRQRVKIHKKWLQFFKTEYNDNEL
;
A
#
# COMPACT_ATOMS: atom_id res chain seq x y z
N SER A 1 17.89 -6.78 -22.07
CA SER A 1 18.47 -6.04 -20.94
C SER A 1 17.59 -6.22 -19.71
N LYS A 2 18.20 -6.55 -18.57
CA LYS A 2 17.50 -6.67 -17.28
C LYS A 2 17.59 -5.38 -16.46
N ASP A 3 17.94 -4.26 -17.08
CA ASP A 3 18.12 -2.95 -16.45
C ASP A 3 16.78 -2.19 -16.26
N TRP A 4 15.67 -2.88 -16.44
CA TRP A 4 14.32 -2.32 -16.29
C TRP A 4 13.76 -2.65 -14.92
N ILE A 5 13.19 -1.65 -14.27
CA ILE A 5 12.35 -1.83 -13.10
C ILE A 5 10.92 -2.04 -13.58
N VAL A 6 10.30 -3.12 -13.17
CA VAL A 6 8.91 -3.43 -13.51
C VAL A 6 7.97 -2.92 -12.42
N ILE A 7 6.94 -2.20 -12.83
CA ILE A 7 5.87 -1.76 -11.94
C ILE A 7 4.73 -2.78 -12.03
N GLY A 8 4.60 -3.63 -10.99
CA GLY A 8 3.63 -4.72 -10.95
C GLY A 8 2.24 -4.25 -10.51
N TRP A 9 1.46 -3.64 -11.43
CA TRP A 9 0.23 -2.94 -11.10
C TRP A 9 -1.05 -3.77 -11.23
N ARG A 10 -1.08 -4.74 -12.13
CA ARG A 10 -2.33 -5.45 -12.45
C ARG A 10 -2.79 -6.34 -11.30
N ASP A 11 -1.94 -7.24 -10.87
CA ASP A 11 -2.14 -8.11 -9.70
C ASP A 11 -0.77 -8.65 -9.23
N GLU A 12 -0.77 -9.41 -8.14
CA GLU A 12 0.48 -9.96 -7.59
C GLU A 12 1.19 -10.93 -8.53
N SER A 13 0.43 -11.63 -9.40
CA SER A 13 1.01 -12.61 -10.31
C SER A 13 1.97 -11.97 -11.32
N LYS A 14 1.70 -10.73 -11.72
CA LYS A 14 2.54 -10.00 -12.68
C LYS A 14 3.86 -9.54 -12.07
N GLY A 15 3.83 -9.11 -10.82
CA GLY A 15 5.05 -8.84 -10.07
C GLY A 15 5.89 -10.11 -9.90
N ARG A 16 5.27 -11.21 -9.48
CA ARG A 16 5.92 -12.52 -9.36
C ARG A 16 6.55 -12.97 -10.68
N GLU A 17 5.81 -12.90 -11.79
CA GLU A 17 6.32 -13.27 -13.11
C GLU A 17 7.57 -12.47 -13.50
N ALA A 18 7.57 -11.17 -13.21
CA ALA A 18 8.73 -10.32 -13.48
C ALA A 18 9.94 -10.69 -12.60
N LEU A 19 9.73 -10.96 -11.32
CA LEU A 19 10.77 -11.43 -10.40
C LEU A 19 11.38 -12.77 -10.86
N GLN A 20 10.54 -13.72 -11.28
CA GLN A 20 10.97 -15.01 -11.83
C GLN A 20 11.81 -14.86 -13.10
N LYS A 21 11.54 -13.83 -13.90
CA LYS A 21 12.33 -13.47 -15.09
C LYS A 21 13.61 -12.69 -14.74
N GLY A 22 13.83 -12.37 -13.46
CA GLY A 22 15.03 -11.72 -12.94
C GLY A 22 15.04 -10.20 -13.05
N TYR A 23 13.85 -9.56 -13.15
CA TYR A 23 13.72 -8.11 -13.08
C TYR A 23 13.61 -7.63 -11.62
N GLU A 24 14.01 -6.39 -11.39
CA GLU A 24 13.63 -5.66 -10.18
C GLU A 24 12.17 -5.19 -10.30
N VAL A 25 11.43 -5.23 -9.18
CA VAL A 25 9.99 -4.96 -9.18
C VAL A 25 9.60 -4.01 -8.05
N VAL A 26 8.77 -3.03 -8.36
CA VAL A 26 7.95 -2.31 -7.38
C VAL A 26 6.55 -2.92 -7.41
N MET A 27 6.10 -3.44 -6.28
CA MET A 27 4.79 -4.07 -6.15
C MET A 27 3.71 -3.00 -5.93
N THR A 28 2.71 -2.97 -6.80
CA THR A 28 1.61 -2.02 -6.71
C THR A 28 0.28 -2.60 -7.24
N PRO A 29 -0.14 -3.80 -6.76
CA PRO A 29 -1.34 -4.45 -7.29
C PRO A 29 -2.58 -3.61 -7.02
N HIS A 30 -3.39 -3.40 -8.07
CA HIS A 30 -4.62 -2.60 -7.95
C HIS A 30 -5.62 -3.18 -6.95
N THR A 31 -5.53 -4.47 -6.69
CA THR A 31 -6.38 -5.17 -5.73
C THR A 31 -6.24 -4.66 -4.29
N HIS A 32 -5.07 -4.09 -3.93
CA HIS A 32 -4.75 -3.64 -2.58
C HIS A 32 -4.28 -2.18 -2.50
N LEU A 33 -3.59 -1.68 -3.53
CA LEU A 33 -2.80 -0.46 -3.47
C LEU A 33 -3.28 0.66 -4.40
N TYR A 34 -4.54 0.59 -4.87
CA TYR A 34 -5.18 1.66 -5.62
C TYR A 34 -6.16 2.42 -4.71
N PHE A 35 -5.75 3.61 -4.29
CA PHE A 35 -6.48 4.40 -3.29
C PHE A 35 -7.56 5.31 -3.89
N ASP A 36 -7.69 5.31 -5.20
CA ASP A 36 -8.83 5.84 -5.92
C ASP A 36 -10.08 4.93 -5.80
N TYR A 37 -9.91 3.66 -5.41
CA TYR A 37 -11.03 2.81 -5.07
C TYR A 37 -11.67 3.22 -3.74
N SER A 38 -12.99 3.00 -3.63
CA SER A 38 -13.72 3.27 -2.39
C SER A 38 -13.20 2.42 -1.23
N TYR A 39 -13.42 2.86 -0.01
CA TYR A 39 -13.10 2.07 1.19
C TYR A 39 -13.89 0.75 1.27
N ALA A 40 -15.07 0.67 0.64
CA ALA A 40 -15.81 -0.60 0.55
C ALA A 40 -15.04 -1.66 -0.28
N THR A 41 -14.24 -1.23 -1.26
CA THR A 41 -13.44 -2.12 -2.11
C THR A 41 -12.04 -2.36 -1.53
N THR A 42 -11.41 -1.30 -1.02
CA THR A 42 -10.05 -1.31 -0.50
C THR A 42 -10.02 -0.64 0.88
N PRO A 43 -10.54 -1.30 1.94
CA PRO A 43 -10.44 -0.77 3.30
C PRO A 43 -8.99 -0.75 3.79
N THR A 44 -8.72 0.04 4.82
CA THR A 44 -7.39 0.15 5.45
C THR A 44 -6.85 -1.20 5.93
N SER A 45 -7.73 -2.05 6.45
CA SER A 45 -7.36 -3.41 6.87
C SER A 45 -6.83 -4.27 5.73
N LYS A 46 -7.39 -4.12 4.53
CA LYS A 46 -6.94 -4.83 3.34
C LYS A 46 -5.58 -4.34 2.87
N VAL A 47 -5.33 -3.04 2.92
CA VAL A 47 -4.00 -2.47 2.64
C VAL A 47 -2.98 -2.99 3.65
N TYR A 48 -3.33 -3.00 4.93
CA TYR A 48 -2.45 -3.49 5.99
C TYR A 48 -2.16 -4.99 5.89
N ALA A 49 -3.12 -5.79 5.44
CA ALA A 49 -2.96 -7.24 5.25
C ALA A 49 -2.10 -7.59 4.02
N TYR A 50 -1.78 -6.62 3.17
CA TYR A 50 -1.01 -6.87 1.97
C TYR A 50 0.41 -7.37 2.32
N ASN A 51 0.78 -8.54 1.79
CA ASN A 51 2.15 -9.05 1.85
C ASN A 51 2.90 -8.67 0.56
N PRO A 52 3.92 -7.80 0.64
CA PRO A 52 4.67 -7.39 -0.55
C PRO A 52 5.56 -8.50 -1.14
N VAL A 53 5.80 -9.57 -0.38
CA VAL A 53 6.60 -10.71 -0.82
C VAL A 53 5.69 -11.88 -1.16
N PRO A 54 5.39 -12.14 -2.45
CA PRO A 54 4.55 -13.27 -2.85
C PRO A 54 5.17 -14.61 -2.45
N ASP A 55 4.33 -15.55 -2.06
CA ASP A 55 4.78 -16.90 -1.71
C ASP A 55 5.50 -17.61 -2.87
N GLY A 56 6.46 -18.47 -2.52
CA GLY A 56 7.14 -19.33 -3.48
C GLY A 56 8.23 -18.64 -4.31
N LEU A 57 8.75 -17.50 -3.85
CA LEU A 57 9.95 -16.89 -4.38
C LEU A 57 11.21 -17.48 -3.71
N THR A 58 12.33 -17.45 -4.40
CA THR A 58 13.65 -17.69 -3.80
C THR A 58 14.15 -16.42 -3.11
N THR A 59 15.08 -16.53 -2.18
CA THR A 59 15.71 -15.38 -1.50
C THR A 59 16.32 -14.38 -2.51
N GLU A 60 16.90 -14.87 -3.62
CA GLU A 60 17.39 -14.01 -4.68
C GLU A 60 16.28 -13.23 -5.37
N GLN A 61 15.12 -13.86 -5.61
CA GLN A 61 13.96 -13.19 -6.21
C GLN A 61 13.35 -12.17 -5.24
N GLU A 62 13.23 -12.52 -3.96
CA GLU A 62 12.75 -11.60 -2.92
C GLU A 62 13.61 -10.34 -2.82
N SER A 63 14.95 -10.47 -2.89
CA SER A 63 15.87 -9.34 -2.84
C SER A 63 15.73 -8.35 -4.00
N ARG A 64 15.00 -8.73 -5.07
CA ARG A 64 14.68 -7.88 -6.22
C ARG A 64 13.38 -7.09 -6.06
N ILE A 65 12.67 -7.27 -4.94
CA ILE A 65 11.52 -6.42 -4.61
C ILE A 65 12.06 -5.12 -4.03
N LEU A 66 11.95 -4.04 -4.80
CA LEU A 66 12.45 -2.73 -4.39
C LEU A 66 11.55 -2.03 -3.37
N GLY A 67 10.29 -2.44 -3.30
CA GLY A 67 9.30 -1.90 -2.38
C GLY A 67 7.89 -1.96 -2.91
N ILE A 68 7.00 -1.20 -2.27
CA ILE A 68 5.58 -1.09 -2.62
C ILE A 68 5.20 0.35 -2.93
N GLN A 69 4.19 0.51 -3.80
CA GLN A 69 3.69 1.82 -4.19
C GLN A 69 2.15 1.79 -4.19
N ALA A 70 1.53 2.82 -3.63
CA ALA A 70 0.11 3.07 -3.87
C ALA A 70 -0.09 4.02 -5.04
N ASN A 71 -1.20 3.87 -5.75
CA ASN A 71 -1.62 4.75 -6.82
C ASN A 71 -2.94 5.44 -6.46
N PHE A 72 -3.06 6.68 -6.92
CA PHE A 72 -4.29 7.45 -6.86
C PHE A 72 -4.52 8.11 -8.22
N TRP A 73 -5.63 7.76 -8.87
CA TRP A 73 -5.96 8.27 -10.19
C TRP A 73 -7.06 9.32 -10.12
N SER A 74 -6.88 10.45 -10.77
CA SER A 74 -7.73 11.64 -10.64
C SER A 74 -9.12 11.55 -11.30
N HIS A 75 -9.50 10.39 -11.84
CA HIS A 75 -10.78 10.22 -12.52
C HIS A 75 -11.98 10.17 -11.56
N ILE A 76 -11.75 10.00 -10.25
CA ILE A 76 -12.82 9.77 -9.27
C ILE A 76 -13.33 11.06 -8.63
N ASP A 77 -12.45 11.99 -8.31
CA ASP A 77 -12.84 13.28 -7.76
C ASP A 77 -11.76 14.35 -7.96
N ARG A 78 -12.19 15.57 -8.23
CA ARG A 78 -11.29 16.72 -8.45
C ARG A 78 -11.17 17.60 -7.21
N TRP A 79 -11.82 17.27 -6.11
CA TRP A 79 -11.81 18.07 -4.89
C TRP A 79 -10.64 17.68 -4.01
N THR A 80 -9.79 18.64 -3.68
CA THR A 80 -8.58 18.43 -2.87
C THR A 80 -8.88 17.81 -1.50
N SER A 81 -9.99 18.20 -0.88
CA SER A 81 -10.43 17.63 0.40
C SER A 81 -10.71 16.12 0.33
N ARG A 82 -11.19 15.62 -0.80
CA ARG A 82 -11.43 14.20 -0.99
C ARG A 82 -10.17 13.38 -1.19
N ILE A 83 -9.08 13.95 -1.64
CA ILE A 83 -7.79 13.26 -1.80
C ILE A 83 -7.29 12.82 -0.43
N ASP A 84 -7.24 13.72 0.53
CA ASP A 84 -6.80 13.41 1.89
C ASP A 84 -7.70 12.33 2.54
N PHE A 85 -9.02 12.49 2.43
CA PHE A 85 -9.97 11.50 2.91
C PHE A 85 -9.74 10.12 2.27
N GLN A 86 -9.44 10.07 0.99
CA GLN A 86 -9.16 8.82 0.27
C GLN A 86 -7.79 8.22 0.62
N LEU A 87 -6.82 9.05 0.96
CA LEU A 87 -5.48 8.58 1.31
C LEU A 87 -5.39 8.12 2.78
N TYR A 88 -5.96 8.89 3.71
CA TYR A 88 -5.82 8.60 5.14
C TYR A 88 -7.03 7.84 5.69
N PRO A 89 -6.79 6.72 6.43
CA PRO A 89 -5.51 6.26 6.98
C PRO A 89 -4.78 5.22 6.12
N ARG A 90 -5.22 4.88 4.92
CA ARG A 90 -4.63 3.81 4.08
C ARG A 90 -3.13 4.01 3.83
N ILE A 91 -2.70 5.25 3.63
CA ILE A 91 -1.27 5.55 3.39
C ILE A 91 -0.41 5.26 4.62
N LEU A 92 -0.96 5.36 5.83
CA LEU A 92 -0.27 4.98 7.06
C LEU A 92 -0.08 3.46 7.11
N ALA A 93 -1.11 2.70 6.70
CA ALA A 93 -1.02 1.24 6.58
C ALA A 93 0.02 0.83 5.53
N LEU A 94 0.03 1.47 4.36
CA LEU A 94 1.05 1.26 3.33
C LEU A 94 2.45 1.53 3.89
N SER A 95 2.64 2.65 4.58
CA SER A 95 3.94 3.05 5.14
C SER A 95 4.46 2.02 6.13
N GLU A 96 3.61 1.52 7.03
CA GLU A 96 4.02 0.49 7.96
C GLU A 96 4.39 -0.82 7.24
N ARG A 97 3.62 -1.23 6.24
CA ARG A 97 3.94 -2.43 5.45
C ARG A 97 5.21 -2.29 4.61
N ALA A 98 5.55 -1.08 4.19
CA ALA A 98 6.74 -0.80 3.39
C ALA A 98 8.03 -0.75 4.23
N TRP A 99 7.95 -0.28 5.48
CA TRP A 99 9.12 0.08 6.28
C TRP A 99 9.30 -0.76 7.55
N SER A 100 8.34 -1.63 7.89
CA SER A 100 8.43 -2.50 9.05
C SER A 100 8.79 -3.92 8.64
N ASP A 101 9.40 -4.65 9.55
CA ASP A 101 9.65 -6.07 9.40
C ASP A 101 8.33 -6.84 9.20
N ALA A 102 8.36 -7.92 8.42
CA ALA A 102 7.19 -8.76 8.14
C ALA A 102 6.55 -9.37 9.40
N SER A 103 7.32 -9.50 10.49
CA SER A 103 6.81 -9.96 11.80
C SER A 103 5.89 -8.92 12.47
N VAL A 104 6.02 -7.64 12.10
CA VAL A 104 5.12 -6.58 12.56
C VAL A 104 3.84 -6.63 11.73
N ASN A 105 2.87 -7.45 12.13
CA ASN A 105 1.62 -7.65 11.41
C ASN A 105 0.45 -7.78 12.38
N ASP A 106 0.24 -6.74 13.20
CA ASP A 106 -0.87 -6.65 14.15
C ASP A 106 -1.72 -5.42 13.84
N TYR A 107 -2.83 -5.64 13.13
CA TYR A 107 -3.73 -4.58 12.70
C TYR A 107 -4.37 -3.83 13.86
N GLU A 108 -4.69 -4.49 14.98
CA GLU A 108 -5.29 -3.81 16.13
C GLU A 108 -4.28 -2.86 16.80
N THR A 109 -3.05 -3.30 16.99
CA THR A 109 -1.97 -2.44 17.49
C THR A 109 -1.67 -1.29 16.50
N PHE A 110 -1.70 -1.55 15.21
CA PHE A 110 -1.61 -0.49 14.20
C PHE A 110 -2.73 0.55 14.35
N ARG A 111 -3.99 0.13 14.49
CA ARG A 111 -5.12 1.04 14.70
C ARG A 111 -4.93 1.93 15.92
N GLN A 112 -4.43 1.38 17.03
CA GLN A 112 -4.15 2.16 18.24
C GLN A 112 -3.10 3.25 17.98
N ARG A 113 -2.02 2.93 17.26
CA ARG A 113 -1.02 3.94 16.86
C ARG A 113 -1.61 5.01 15.96
N VAL A 114 -2.45 4.64 15.01
CA VAL A 114 -3.12 5.60 14.12
C VAL A 114 -4.06 6.52 14.90
N LYS A 115 -4.76 6.04 15.92
CA LYS A 115 -5.57 6.90 16.82
C LYS A 115 -4.72 7.98 17.50
N ILE A 116 -3.50 7.67 17.87
CA ILE A 116 -2.55 8.67 18.41
C ILE A 116 -2.12 9.63 17.30
N HIS A 117 -1.82 9.11 16.12
CA HIS A 117 -1.41 9.88 14.94
C HIS A 117 -2.51 10.85 14.45
N LYS A 118 -3.78 10.54 14.71
CA LYS A 118 -4.94 11.37 14.40
C LYS A 118 -4.79 12.82 14.87
N LYS A 119 -4.12 13.06 16.02
CA LYS A 119 -3.83 14.38 16.52
C LYS A 119 -3.01 15.22 15.55
N TRP A 120 -2.09 14.60 14.84
CA TRP A 120 -1.27 15.25 13.82
C TRP A 120 -2.09 15.57 12.57
N LEU A 121 -2.94 14.66 12.13
CA LEU A 121 -3.84 14.91 11.00
C LEU A 121 -4.74 16.12 11.31
N GLN A 122 -5.30 16.19 12.52
CA GLN A 122 -6.11 17.31 12.96
C GLN A 122 -5.31 18.61 13.04
N PHE A 123 -4.10 18.58 13.58
CA PHE A 123 -3.22 19.75 13.66
C PHE A 123 -2.89 20.32 12.27
N PHE A 124 -2.63 19.45 11.28
CA PHE A 124 -2.36 19.85 9.91
C PHE A 124 -3.63 20.08 9.08
N LYS A 125 -4.81 19.93 9.66
CA LYS A 125 -6.11 20.04 8.98
C LYS A 125 -6.24 19.08 7.79
N THR A 126 -5.61 17.92 7.89
CA THR A 126 -5.70 16.85 6.90
C THR A 126 -6.99 16.07 7.12
N GLU A 127 -7.80 15.93 6.11
CA GLU A 127 -9.00 15.10 6.17
C GLU A 127 -8.63 13.61 6.20
N TYR A 128 -9.45 12.80 6.85
CA TYR A 128 -9.24 11.36 6.94
C TYR A 128 -10.58 10.63 7.15
N ASN A 129 -10.64 9.36 6.79
CA ASN A 129 -11.81 8.53 7.02
C ASN A 129 -11.79 7.97 8.45
N ASP A 130 -12.57 8.58 9.34
CA ASP A 130 -12.64 8.19 10.76
C ASP A 130 -13.28 6.80 10.98
N ASN A 131 -14.09 6.33 10.05
CA ASN A 131 -14.72 5.01 10.14
C ASN A 131 -13.73 3.84 9.94
N GLU A 132 -12.53 4.13 9.48
CA GLU A 132 -11.46 3.16 9.26
C GLU A 132 -10.48 3.01 10.45
N LEU A 133 -10.73 3.72 11.56
CA LEU A 133 -9.86 3.80 12.74
C LEU A 133 -10.35 3.01 13.94
#